data_9af29a8ce5d6e26ede623ed849599c3d
#
_entry.id   9af29a8ce5d6e26ede623ed849599c3d
#
_cell.length_a   1.000
_cell.length_b   1.000
_cell.length_c   1.000
_cell.angle_alpha   90.00
_cell.angle_beta   90.00
_cell.angle_gamma   90.00
#
_symmetry.space_group_name_H-M   'P 1'
#
loop_
_entity.id
_entity.type
_entity.pdbx_description
1 polymer ?
#
loop_
_entity_poly.entity_id
_entity_poly.type
_entity_poly.pdbx_seq_one_letter_code
_entity_poly.pdbx_strand_id
1 'polypeptide(L)'
;MQIYTPQHPFDYLERRVEQEHAYPVTIGEDCWIGGGAVICPGVTIGDRCIIGAGSVVTKDIPSDCVAVGNPAKVIRKNDIKK
;
A
#
# COMPACT_ATOMS: atom_id res chain seq x y z
N MET A 1 -8.17 -7.23 -6.66
CA MET A 1 -8.71 -6.22 -5.77
C MET A 1 -7.76 -5.07 -5.64
N GLN A 2 -8.28 -3.93 -5.48
CA GLN A 2 -7.45 -2.76 -5.36
C GLN A 2 -7.47 -2.26 -3.96
N ILE A 3 -6.40 -1.63 -3.57
CA ILE A 3 -6.37 -0.98 -2.29
C ILE A 3 -6.58 0.49 -2.51
N TYR A 4 -7.34 1.06 -1.66
CA TYR A 4 -7.56 2.48 -1.66
C TYR A 4 -7.05 2.98 -0.34
N THR A 5 -6.37 4.08 -0.40
CA THR A 5 -5.78 4.59 0.80
C THR A 5 -6.85 5.22 1.66
N PRO A 6 -6.59 5.35 2.95
CA PRO A 6 -7.60 5.87 3.85
C PRO A 6 -8.04 7.29 3.57
N GLN A 7 -7.26 8.05 2.84
CA GLN A 7 -7.66 9.42 2.57
C GLN A 7 -8.79 9.48 1.57
N HIS A 8 -9.15 8.37 0.98
CA HIS A 8 -10.24 8.34 0.03
C HIS A 8 -11.52 7.90 0.71
N PRO A 9 -12.64 8.15 0.08
CA PRO A 9 -13.91 7.68 0.66
C PRO A 9 -14.09 6.21 0.38
N PHE A 10 -13.22 5.43 0.90
CA PHE A 10 -13.22 4.02 0.58
C PHE A 10 -13.71 3.19 1.69
N ASP A 11 -14.77 3.65 2.30
CA ASP A 11 -15.38 2.87 3.34
C ASP A 11 -15.71 1.49 2.86
N TYR A 12 -16.11 1.40 1.61
CA TYR A 12 -16.49 0.08 1.14
C TYR A 12 -15.28 -0.85 1.08
N LEU A 13 -14.12 -0.31 0.78
CA LEU A 13 -12.95 -1.16 0.77
C LEU A 13 -12.59 -1.59 2.18
N GLU A 14 -12.66 -0.67 3.11
CA GLU A 14 -12.39 -1.02 4.48
C GLU A 14 -13.34 -2.09 4.96
N ARG A 15 -14.60 -1.96 4.58
CA ARG A 15 -15.56 -2.97 4.99
C ARG A 15 -15.24 -4.31 4.37
N ARG A 16 -14.80 -4.32 3.13
CA ARG A 16 -14.45 -5.57 2.51
C ARG A 16 -13.30 -6.24 3.20
N VAL A 17 -12.30 -5.46 3.56
CA VAL A 17 -11.17 -6.02 4.28
C VAL A 17 -11.64 -6.61 5.59
N GLU A 18 -12.46 -5.88 6.30
CA GLU A 18 -12.96 -6.37 7.57
C GLU A 18 -13.78 -7.62 7.42
N GLN A 19 -14.55 -7.69 6.38
CA GLN A 19 -15.40 -8.85 6.17
C GLN A 19 -14.61 -10.09 5.84
N GLU A 20 -13.55 -9.90 5.12
CA GLU A 20 -12.79 -11.03 4.62
C GLU A 20 -11.71 -11.46 5.54
N HIS A 21 -11.18 -10.54 6.33
CA HIS A 21 -9.96 -10.80 7.02
C HIS A 21 -9.93 -10.20 8.38
N ALA A 22 -9.22 -10.86 9.24
CA ALA A 22 -8.89 -10.28 10.51
C ALA A 22 -7.64 -9.42 10.43
N TYR A 23 -7.08 -9.26 9.24
CA TYR A 23 -5.78 -8.62 9.10
C TYR A 23 -5.90 -7.35 8.29
N PRO A 24 -6.03 -6.24 8.94
CA PRO A 24 -6.19 -4.98 8.21
C PRO A 24 -4.90 -4.58 7.50
N VAL A 25 -5.07 -3.75 6.50
CA VAL A 25 -3.94 -3.12 5.83
C VAL A 25 -3.68 -1.79 6.50
N THR A 26 -2.42 -1.51 6.76
CA THR A 26 -2.02 -0.25 7.38
C THR A 26 -1.13 0.50 6.41
N ILE A 27 -1.46 1.74 6.13
CA ILE A 27 -0.69 2.57 5.22
C ILE A 27 -0.35 3.86 5.94
N GLY A 28 0.93 4.18 5.95
CA GLY A 28 1.39 5.36 6.63
C GLY A 28 1.02 6.63 5.90
N GLU A 29 1.64 7.74 6.31
CA GLU A 29 1.31 9.05 5.79
C GLU A 29 2.05 9.35 4.52
N ASP A 30 1.45 10.18 3.68
CA ASP A 30 2.09 10.70 2.49
C ASP A 30 2.52 9.61 1.52
N CYS A 31 1.77 8.53 1.46
CA CYS A 31 2.06 7.47 0.53
C CYS A 31 1.35 7.70 -0.79
N TRP A 32 1.96 7.24 -1.85
CA TRP A 32 1.32 7.30 -3.17
C TRP A 32 1.14 5.87 -3.65
N ILE A 33 -0.09 5.50 -3.92
CA ILE A 33 -0.41 4.14 -4.34
C ILE A 33 -0.93 4.22 -5.77
N GLY A 34 -0.21 3.59 -6.67
CA GLY A 34 -0.58 3.62 -8.07
C GLY A 34 -1.85 2.85 -8.36
N GLY A 35 -2.47 3.18 -9.49
CA GLY A 35 -3.72 2.54 -9.86
C GLY A 35 -3.56 1.05 -10.04
N GLY A 36 -4.56 0.31 -9.62
CA GLY A 36 -4.54 -1.13 -9.79
C GLY A 36 -3.63 -1.87 -8.85
N ALA A 37 -2.98 -1.18 -7.93
CA ALA A 37 -2.15 -1.88 -6.97
C ALA A 37 -3.01 -2.69 -6.01
N VAL A 38 -2.47 -3.80 -5.56
CA VAL A 38 -3.14 -4.68 -4.62
C VAL A 38 -2.26 -4.79 -3.38
N ILE A 39 -2.86 -4.56 -2.22
CA ILE A 39 -2.14 -4.69 -0.96
C ILE A 39 -2.76 -5.87 -0.23
N CYS A 40 -1.95 -6.85 0.07
CA CYS A 40 -2.46 -8.05 0.70
C CYS A 40 -2.80 -7.79 2.17
N PRO A 41 -3.70 -8.58 2.72
CA PRO A 41 -4.11 -8.39 4.11
C PRO A 41 -2.93 -8.50 5.06
N GLY A 42 -2.97 -7.70 6.09
CA GLY A 42 -1.94 -7.73 7.12
C GLY A 42 -0.68 -6.98 6.79
N VAL A 43 -0.59 -6.41 5.60
CA VAL A 43 0.61 -5.68 5.19
C VAL A 43 0.61 -4.29 5.79
N THR A 44 1.79 -3.85 6.21
CA THR A 44 2.00 -2.50 6.69
C THR A 44 2.95 -1.79 5.74
N ILE A 45 2.51 -0.64 5.23
CA ILE A 45 3.33 0.20 4.39
C ILE A 45 3.68 1.43 5.19
N GLY A 46 4.97 1.71 5.30
CA GLY A 46 5.43 2.83 6.10
C GLY A 46 5.09 4.16 5.47
N ASP A 47 5.67 5.22 6.02
CA ASP A 47 5.37 6.57 5.57
C ASP A 47 6.12 6.90 4.29
N ARG A 48 5.57 7.79 3.51
CA ARG A 48 6.24 8.34 2.34
C ARG A 48 6.70 7.27 1.36
N CYS A 49 5.89 6.24 1.21
CA CYS A 49 6.19 5.17 0.27
C CYS A 49 5.52 5.43 -1.06
N ILE A 50 6.09 4.90 -2.11
CA ILE A 50 5.51 4.95 -3.43
C ILE A 50 5.34 3.52 -3.90
N ILE A 51 4.12 3.16 -4.22
CA ILE A 51 3.80 1.82 -4.72
C ILE A 51 3.39 1.99 -6.18
N GLY A 52 4.11 1.34 -7.06
CA GLY A 52 3.85 1.48 -8.48
C GLY A 52 2.51 0.91 -8.89
N ALA A 53 2.01 1.40 -10.02
CA ALA A 53 0.73 0.93 -10.54
C ALA A 53 0.82 -0.57 -10.83
N GLY A 54 -0.26 -1.27 -10.53
CA GLY A 54 -0.35 -2.69 -10.83
C GLY A 54 0.48 -3.58 -9.92
N SER A 55 1.11 -3.03 -8.92
CA SER A 55 1.94 -3.82 -8.01
C SER A 55 1.10 -4.66 -7.09
N VAL A 56 1.67 -5.76 -6.63
CA VAL A 56 1.01 -6.62 -5.65
C VAL A 56 1.91 -6.69 -4.43
N VAL A 57 1.51 -6.03 -3.37
CA VAL A 57 2.33 -5.91 -2.17
C VAL A 57 1.96 -7.04 -1.22
N THR A 58 2.90 -7.93 -1.01
CA THR A 58 2.66 -9.11 -0.18
C THR A 58 3.41 -9.06 1.14
N LYS A 59 4.30 -8.09 1.32
CA LYS A 59 5.09 -7.98 2.54
C LYS A 59 5.16 -6.52 2.94
N ASP A 60 5.48 -6.29 4.18
CA ASP A 60 5.59 -4.93 4.69
C ASP A 60 6.63 -4.15 3.90
N ILE A 61 6.35 -2.87 3.74
CA ILE A 61 7.25 -1.96 3.03
C ILE A 61 7.73 -0.92 4.04
N PRO A 62 9.04 -0.80 4.23
CA PRO A 62 9.58 0.21 5.15
C PRO A 62 9.28 1.62 4.65
N SER A 63 9.34 2.58 5.54
CA SER A 63 9.13 3.97 5.17
C SER A 63 10.15 4.44 4.16
N ASP A 64 9.76 5.42 3.38
CA ASP A 64 10.64 6.09 2.42
C ASP A 64 11.19 5.14 1.36
N CYS A 65 10.34 4.26 0.88
CA CYS A 65 10.74 3.29 -0.14
C CYS A 65 9.83 3.36 -1.33
N VAL A 66 10.37 2.95 -2.46
CA VAL A 66 9.60 2.78 -3.70
C VAL A 66 9.55 1.28 -3.98
N ALA A 67 8.35 0.76 -4.12
CA ALA A 67 8.17 -0.66 -4.37
C ALA A 67 7.29 -0.87 -5.58
N VAL A 68 7.65 -1.82 -6.41
CA VAL A 68 6.91 -2.10 -7.64
C VAL A 68 6.96 -3.59 -7.93
N GLY A 69 6.00 -4.01 -8.73
CA GLY A 69 6.02 -5.35 -9.29
C GLY A 69 5.08 -6.32 -8.60
N ASN A 70 5.12 -7.55 -9.05
CA ASN A 70 4.31 -8.63 -8.51
C ASN A 70 5.18 -9.85 -8.35
N PRO A 71 5.56 -10.19 -7.12
CA PRO A 71 5.30 -9.44 -5.89
C PRO A 71 6.13 -8.16 -5.87
N ALA A 72 5.60 -7.16 -5.22
CA ALA A 72 6.27 -5.87 -5.16
C ALA A 72 7.56 -5.99 -4.38
N LYS A 73 8.58 -5.34 -4.90
CA LYS A 73 9.88 -5.32 -4.24
C LYS A 73 10.35 -3.89 -4.14
N VAL A 74 11.06 -3.60 -3.08
CA VAL A 74 11.64 -2.28 -2.90
C VAL A 74 12.77 -2.14 -3.90
N ILE A 75 12.68 -1.15 -4.78
CA ILE A 75 13.67 -0.95 -5.81
C ILE A 75 14.60 0.21 -5.50
N ARG A 76 14.18 1.12 -4.63
CA ARG A 76 15.04 2.20 -4.20
C ARG A 76 14.37 2.97 -3.10
N LYS A 77 15.12 3.86 -2.51
CA LYS A 77 14.58 4.76 -1.52
C LYS A 77 13.86 5.91 -2.19
N ASN A 78 12.88 6.42 -1.49
CA ASN A 78 12.18 7.61 -1.92
C ASN A 78 12.90 8.79 -1.31
N ASP A 79 13.68 9.48 -2.12
CA ASP A 79 14.57 10.54 -1.62
C ASP A 79 13.93 11.91 -1.64
N ILE A 80 12.65 11.96 -1.71
CA ILE A 80 11.97 13.24 -1.73
C ILE A 80 12.27 13.97 -0.44
N LYS A 81 12.75 15.18 -0.59
CA LYS A 81 13.06 16.01 0.57
C LYS A 81 11.96 17.01 0.80
N LYS A 82 11.70 17.26 2.03
CA LYS A 82 10.68 18.23 2.39
C LYS A 82 11.28 19.43 3.01
#